data_39c835d5f0652917cbcf5b18be4d47e5
#
_entry.id   39c835d5f0652917cbcf5b18be4d47e5
#
_cell.length_a   1.000
_cell.length_b   1.000
_cell.length_c   1.000
_cell.angle_alpha   90.00
_cell.angle_beta   90.00
_cell.angle_gamma   90.00
#
_symmetry.space_group_name_H-M   'P 1'
#
loop_
_entity.id
_entity.type
_entity.pdbx_description
1 polymer ?
#
loop_
_entity_poly.entity_id
_entity_poly.type
_entity_poly.pdbx_seq_one_letter_code
_entity_poly.pdbx_strand_id
1 'polypeptide(L)'
;MKVLRNILFLSLIFFLHCKDNDDFVIYTIDPTSKNIRFYWKKENGEIFKNIKNLKDDLNLKNEKLIFAMNGGMYEKNNIPKGLYIEYFKHYRKIDTLKGNGNFYLQPNGIFYLTRNNEAQIVETKKFKNNLAIKFATQSGPMLLLNGTINPIFQKKSKNLNIRNGVGILNDGTLVFVMSKKEINFYDFALMFKKMNCQNALFLDGFVSRTYLPEKNWVQEDGDFGVIIAVSENK
;
A
#
# COMPACT_ATOMS: atom_id res chain seq x y z
N MET A 1 55.67 25.70 33.64
CA MET A 1 55.31 25.26 32.24
C MET A 1 54.26 24.18 32.35
N LYS A 2 52.97 24.52 32.06
CA LYS A 2 51.85 23.53 32.00
C LYS A 2 51.62 23.14 30.54
N VAL A 3 51.86 21.88 30.24
CA VAL A 3 51.59 21.32 28.91
C VAL A 3 50.11 20.99 28.83
N LEU A 4 49.35 21.72 27.99
CA LEU A 4 47.95 21.42 27.67
C LEU A 4 47.92 20.29 26.62
N ARG A 5 47.35 19.15 26.98
CA ARG A 5 47.18 17.98 26.11
C ARG A 5 45.78 18.08 25.49
N ASN A 6 45.71 18.53 24.24
CA ASN A 6 44.49 18.53 23.43
C ASN A 6 44.10 17.08 23.12
N ILE A 7 42.98 16.63 23.67
CA ILE A 7 42.35 15.37 23.31
C ILE A 7 41.37 15.67 22.17
N LEU A 8 41.73 15.24 20.97
CA LEU A 8 40.87 15.31 19.78
C LEU A 8 39.85 14.19 19.88
N PHE A 9 38.59 14.54 20.18
CA PHE A 9 37.48 13.59 20.12
C PHE A 9 37.10 13.37 18.64
N LEU A 10 37.55 12.25 18.09
CA LEU A 10 37.15 11.80 16.75
C LEU A 10 35.76 11.15 16.88
N SER A 11 34.69 11.90 16.58
CA SER A 11 33.34 11.36 16.54
C SER A 11 33.21 10.46 15.28
N LEU A 12 33.23 9.15 15.52
CA LEU A 12 32.97 8.14 14.49
C LEU A 12 31.46 8.16 14.16
N ILE A 13 31.09 8.88 13.12
CA ILE A 13 29.72 8.84 12.59
C ILE A 13 29.54 7.48 11.89
N PHE A 14 28.91 6.54 12.59
CA PHE A 14 28.42 5.32 11.99
C PHE A 14 27.27 5.67 11.04
N PHE A 15 27.55 5.78 9.75
CA PHE A 15 26.52 5.67 8.73
C PHE A 15 25.99 4.23 8.77
N LEU A 16 24.86 4.02 9.45
CA LEU A 16 24.06 2.83 9.28
C LEU A 16 23.59 2.81 7.82
N HIS A 17 24.39 2.16 6.97
CA HIS A 17 23.94 1.74 5.64
C HIS A 17 22.76 0.79 5.87
N CYS A 18 21.56 1.31 5.82
CA CYS A 18 20.36 0.50 5.63
C CYS A 18 20.57 -0.21 4.29
N LYS A 19 20.94 -1.49 4.31
CA LYS A 19 20.99 -2.32 3.10
C LYS A 19 19.63 -2.20 2.46
N ASP A 20 19.54 -1.52 1.30
CA ASP A 20 18.35 -1.55 0.46
C ASP A 20 17.97 -3.03 0.32
N ASN A 21 16.78 -3.37 0.77
CA ASN A 21 16.33 -4.74 0.75
C ASN A 21 15.94 -5.04 -0.71
N ASP A 22 16.95 -5.52 -1.47
CA ASP A 22 16.89 -5.66 -2.93
C ASP A 22 15.77 -6.57 -3.42
N ASP A 23 15.11 -7.29 -2.50
CA ASP A 23 13.97 -8.17 -2.81
C ASP A 23 12.60 -7.46 -2.84
N PHE A 24 12.54 -6.17 -2.51
CA PHE A 24 11.29 -5.41 -2.42
C PHE A 24 11.37 -4.05 -3.11
N VAL A 25 10.24 -3.60 -3.65
CA VAL A 25 9.99 -2.21 -4.00
C VAL A 25 9.23 -1.58 -2.85
N ILE A 26 9.78 -0.52 -2.26
CA ILE A 26 9.22 0.13 -1.07
C ILE A 26 9.04 1.61 -1.36
N TYR A 27 7.84 2.11 -1.08
CA TYR A 27 7.50 3.53 -1.13
C TYR A 27 6.90 3.96 0.21
N THR A 28 7.53 4.94 0.85
CA THR A 28 7.10 5.48 2.15
C THR A 28 6.65 6.92 1.98
N ILE A 29 5.50 7.26 2.59
CA ILE A 29 4.87 8.56 2.39
C ILE A 29 4.05 9.00 3.61
N ASP A 30 4.18 10.27 3.99
CA ASP A 30 3.22 10.95 4.84
C ASP A 30 1.98 11.32 4.00
N PRO A 31 0.81 10.70 4.26
CA PRO A 31 -0.39 10.92 3.48
C PRO A 31 -0.96 12.34 3.61
N THR A 32 -0.60 13.07 4.67
CA THR A 32 -1.05 14.46 4.89
C THR A 32 -0.29 15.45 4.03
N SER A 33 0.95 15.14 3.67
CA SER A 33 1.86 16.01 2.91
C SER A 33 1.79 15.83 1.39
N LYS A 34 1.18 14.73 0.91
CA LYS A 34 1.13 14.37 -0.51
C LYS A 34 -0.28 14.00 -0.95
N ASN A 35 -0.52 14.13 -2.24
CA ASN A 35 -1.80 13.87 -2.85
C ASN A 35 -1.96 12.39 -3.22
N ILE A 36 -2.34 11.57 -2.24
CA ILE A 36 -2.69 10.16 -2.46
C ILE A 36 -4.15 10.08 -2.89
N ARG A 37 -4.40 9.36 -4.00
CA ARG A 37 -5.75 9.16 -4.52
C ARG A 37 -5.94 7.68 -4.90
N PHE A 38 -7.21 7.29 -4.88
CA PHE A 38 -7.64 5.99 -5.40
C PHE A 38 -8.36 6.22 -6.71
N TYR A 39 -8.12 5.34 -7.68
CA TYR A 39 -8.65 5.47 -9.02
C TYR A 39 -9.26 4.14 -9.47
N TRP A 40 -10.46 4.20 -10.02
CA TRP A 40 -11.11 3.08 -10.67
C TRP A 40 -11.51 3.43 -12.11
N LYS A 41 -12.21 4.53 -12.29
CA LYS A 41 -12.76 4.96 -13.58
C LYS A 41 -12.29 6.35 -13.95
N LYS A 42 -12.15 6.57 -15.25
CA LYS A 42 -12.05 7.88 -15.85
C LYS A 42 -13.38 8.65 -15.71
N GLU A 43 -13.38 9.93 -15.97
CA GLU A 43 -14.58 10.79 -15.96
C GLU A 43 -15.67 10.32 -16.95
N ASN A 44 -15.27 9.76 -18.08
CA ASN A 44 -16.18 9.18 -19.08
C ASN A 44 -16.75 7.80 -18.66
N GLY A 45 -16.40 7.27 -17.50
CA GLY A 45 -16.84 5.98 -16.98
C GLY A 45 -16.01 4.77 -17.41
N GLU A 46 -15.02 4.94 -18.29
CA GLU A 46 -14.09 3.87 -18.68
C GLU A 46 -13.17 3.50 -17.50
N ILE A 47 -12.96 2.19 -17.28
CA ILE A 47 -12.07 1.70 -16.22
C ILE A 47 -10.62 1.88 -16.65
N PHE A 48 -9.75 2.35 -15.75
CA PHE A 48 -8.32 2.54 -16.03
C PHE A 48 -7.62 1.23 -16.37
N LYS A 49 -7.89 0.16 -15.65
CA LYS A 49 -7.33 -1.20 -15.78
C LYS A 49 -5.83 -1.33 -15.53
N ASN A 50 -5.02 -0.37 -15.94
CA ASN A 50 -3.57 -0.42 -15.81
C ASN A 50 -2.98 0.95 -15.48
N ILE A 51 -1.71 0.94 -15.06
CA ILE A 51 -0.99 2.14 -14.64
C ILE A 51 -0.73 3.07 -15.83
N LYS A 52 -0.49 2.53 -17.04
CA LYS A 52 -0.28 3.35 -18.22
C LYS A 52 -1.48 4.25 -18.52
N ASN A 53 -2.67 3.69 -18.50
CA ASN A 53 -3.90 4.47 -18.78
C ASN A 53 -4.12 5.58 -17.73
N LEU A 54 -3.82 5.30 -16.44
CA LEU A 54 -3.87 6.33 -15.41
C LEU A 54 -2.82 7.42 -15.64
N LYS A 55 -1.58 7.05 -15.93
CA LYS A 55 -0.48 7.97 -16.23
C LYS A 55 -0.82 8.89 -17.40
N ASP A 56 -1.37 8.32 -18.47
CA ASP A 56 -1.76 9.09 -19.67
C ASP A 56 -2.88 10.09 -19.33
N ASP A 57 -3.90 9.69 -18.56
CA ASP A 57 -4.99 10.57 -18.11
C ASP A 57 -4.49 11.70 -17.20
N LEU A 58 -3.60 11.40 -16.26
CA LEU A 58 -2.98 12.40 -15.40
C LEU A 58 -2.13 13.40 -16.20
N ASN A 59 -1.39 12.91 -17.21
CA ASN A 59 -0.61 13.78 -18.10
C ASN A 59 -1.48 14.77 -18.85
N LEU A 60 -2.66 14.37 -19.32
CA LEU A 60 -3.65 15.26 -19.95
C LEU A 60 -4.17 16.32 -19.00
N LYS A 61 -4.18 16.04 -17.71
CA LYS A 61 -4.60 16.97 -16.63
C LYS A 61 -3.44 17.81 -16.07
N ASN A 62 -2.28 17.81 -16.73
CA ASN A 62 -1.06 18.49 -16.30
C ASN A 62 -0.53 18.00 -14.93
N GLU A 63 -0.78 16.72 -14.62
CA GLU A 63 -0.24 16.07 -13.45
C GLU A 63 0.84 15.03 -13.85
N LYS A 64 1.86 14.88 -12.99
CA LYS A 64 2.92 13.88 -13.13
C LYS A 64 2.68 12.75 -12.13
N LEU A 65 2.62 11.52 -12.62
CA LEU A 65 2.56 10.34 -11.77
C LEU A 65 3.92 10.11 -11.09
N ILE A 66 3.93 10.03 -9.77
CA ILE A 66 5.12 9.80 -8.94
C ILE A 66 5.19 8.35 -8.49
N PHE A 67 4.08 7.82 -8.01
CA PHE A 67 3.93 6.45 -7.54
C PHE A 67 2.57 5.92 -7.95
N ALA A 68 2.52 4.62 -8.29
CA ALA A 68 1.27 3.89 -8.41
C ALA A 68 1.46 2.41 -8.04
N MET A 69 0.41 1.83 -7.49
CA MET A 69 0.31 0.41 -7.17
C MET A 69 -1.13 -0.05 -7.37
N ASN A 70 -1.36 -1.28 -7.85
CA ASN A 70 -2.72 -1.81 -7.82
C ASN A 70 -3.21 -1.93 -6.38
N GLY A 71 -4.47 -1.54 -6.17
CA GLY A 71 -5.12 -1.47 -4.86
C GLY A 71 -5.78 -2.77 -4.45
N GLY A 72 -7.01 -2.67 -3.88
CA GLY A 72 -7.76 -3.84 -3.42
C GLY A 72 -8.18 -4.79 -4.54
N MET A 73 -8.57 -5.99 -4.15
CA MET A 73 -9.03 -7.04 -5.07
C MET A 73 -10.27 -6.62 -5.86
N TYR A 74 -10.52 -7.30 -6.95
CA TYR A 74 -11.61 -7.03 -7.87
C TYR A 74 -12.29 -8.30 -8.38
N GLU A 75 -13.49 -8.15 -8.90
CA GLU A 75 -14.32 -9.17 -9.55
C GLU A 75 -14.15 -9.09 -11.08
N LYS A 76 -14.91 -9.93 -11.80
CA LYS A 76 -15.01 -9.85 -13.27
C LYS A 76 -15.28 -8.41 -13.72
N ASN A 77 -14.74 -8.04 -14.88
CA ASN A 77 -14.84 -6.68 -15.44
C ASN A 77 -14.21 -5.59 -14.57
N ASN A 78 -13.16 -5.92 -13.81
CA ASN A 78 -12.37 -4.98 -13.01
C ASN A 78 -13.21 -4.16 -12.00
N ILE A 79 -14.29 -4.77 -11.48
CA ILE A 79 -15.15 -4.15 -10.49
C ILE A 79 -14.52 -4.33 -9.10
N PRO A 80 -14.27 -3.27 -8.30
CA PRO A 80 -13.72 -3.39 -6.96
C PRO A 80 -14.53 -4.37 -6.10
N LYS A 81 -13.85 -5.28 -5.40
CA LYS A 81 -14.46 -6.25 -4.50
C LYS A 81 -14.58 -5.68 -3.10
N GLY A 82 -15.78 -5.76 -2.51
CA GLY A 82 -16.06 -5.16 -1.21
C GLY A 82 -16.11 -3.63 -1.26
N LEU A 83 -15.88 -2.99 -0.12
CA LEU A 83 -16.00 -1.53 0.01
C LEU A 83 -15.06 -0.80 -0.94
N TYR A 84 -15.64 0.14 -1.70
CA TYR A 84 -14.87 1.11 -2.47
C TYR A 84 -15.51 2.49 -2.37
N ILE A 85 -14.72 3.45 -1.89
CA ILE A 85 -15.07 4.87 -1.79
C ILE A 85 -14.01 5.68 -2.54
N GLU A 86 -14.47 6.61 -3.40
CA GLU A 86 -13.63 7.52 -4.14
C GLU A 86 -14.25 8.93 -4.07
N TYR A 87 -13.48 9.92 -3.59
CA TYR A 87 -13.96 11.29 -3.37
C TYR A 87 -15.30 11.36 -2.60
N PHE A 88 -15.38 10.67 -1.44
CA PHE A 88 -16.57 10.58 -0.58
C PHE A 88 -17.75 9.82 -1.19
N LYS A 89 -17.66 9.39 -2.45
CA LYS A 89 -18.72 8.65 -3.13
C LYS A 89 -18.54 7.15 -2.93
N HIS A 90 -19.58 6.50 -2.42
CA HIS A 90 -19.64 5.05 -2.25
C HIS A 90 -20.00 4.38 -3.57
N TYR A 91 -19.06 3.68 -4.16
CA TYR A 91 -19.28 2.91 -5.39
C TYR A 91 -19.62 1.45 -5.09
N ARG A 92 -19.06 0.90 -4.02
CA ARG A 92 -19.29 -0.49 -3.59
C ARG A 92 -19.53 -0.54 -2.08
N LYS A 93 -20.44 -1.44 -1.67
CA LYS A 93 -20.73 -1.69 -0.25
C LYS A 93 -19.64 -2.57 0.38
N ILE A 94 -19.53 -2.49 1.69
CA ILE A 94 -18.69 -3.38 2.48
C ILE A 94 -19.13 -4.83 2.29
N ASP A 95 -18.17 -5.74 2.10
CA ASP A 95 -18.42 -7.18 2.03
C ASP A 95 -18.00 -7.83 3.36
N THR A 96 -18.97 -8.35 4.08
CA THR A 96 -18.79 -9.08 5.35
C THR A 96 -19.09 -10.56 5.22
N LEU A 97 -19.30 -11.05 4.01
CA LEU A 97 -19.62 -12.44 3.74
C LEU A 97 -18.42 -13.36 4.01
N LYS A 98 -18.67 -14.64 4.06
CA LYS A 98 -17.65 -15.69 4.03
C LYS A 98 -17.55 -16.21 2.61
N GLY A 99 -16.35 -16.57 2.18
CA GLY A 99 -16.10 -17.10 0.84
C GLY A 99 -14.72 -17.72 0.70
N ASN A 100 -14.36 -18.06 -0.50
CA ASN A 100 -13.06 -18.64 -0.85
C ASN A 100 -12.10 -17.57 -1.39
N GLY A 101 -10.81 -17.86 -1.30
CA GLY A 101 -9.73 -16.98 -1.78
C GLY A 101 -9.23 -15.99 -0.74
N ASN A 102 -8.17 -15.29 -1.10
CA ASN A 102 -7.43 -14.43 -0.17
C ASN A 102 -8.27 -13.30 0.42
N PHE A 103 -9.22 -12.73 -0.34
CA PHE A 103 -10.11 -11.67 0.13
C PHE A 103 -10.88 -12.06 1.40
N TYR A 104 -11.28 -13.32 1.51
CA TYR A 104 -12.08 -13.84 2.62
C TYR A 104 -11.26 -14.44 3.77
N LEU A 105 -9.93 -14.51 3.65
CA LEU A 105 -9.07 -14.89 4.78
C LEU A 105 -9.19 -13.84 5.89
N GLN A 106 -9.49 -14.32 7.11
CA GLN A 106 -9.80 -13.45 8.24
C GLN A 106 -8.58 -13.23 9.16
N PRO A 107 -8.50 -12.04 9.77
CA PRO A 107 -9.32 -10.89 9.45
C PRO A 107 -8.91 -10.28 8.11
N ASN A 108 -9.88 -9.90 7.31
CA ASN A 108 -9.67 -8.99 6.20
C ASN A 108 -9.86 -7.53 6.67
N GLY A 109 -9.48 -6.56 5.84
CA GLY A 109 -9.39 -5.19 6.30
C GLY A 109 -9.80 -4.15 5.27
N ILE A 110 -9.84 -2.92 5.73
CA ILE A 110 -10.12 -1.74 4.93
C ILE A 110 -8.98 -0.75 5.14
N PHE A 111 -8.38 -0.33 4.04
CA PHE A 111 -7.48 0.83 3.98
C PHE A 111 -8.28 2.04 3.53
N TYR A 112 -8.21 3.14 4.28
CA TYR A 112 -8.92 4.36 3.95
C TYR A 112 -8.16 5.62 4.32
N LEU A 113 -8.52 6.72 3.65
CA LEU A 113 -8.06 8.07 3.93
C LEU A 113 -9.25 8.94 4.32
N THR A 114 -9.10 9.74 5.36
CA THR A 114 -10.09 10.72 5.80
C THR A 114 -10.06 11.98 4.92
N ARG A 115 -10.98 12.91 5.17
CA ARG A 115 -11.00 14.26 4.56
C ARG A 115 -9.68 15.01 4.74
N ASN A 116 -9.03 14.83 5.88
CA ASN A 116 -7.74 15.45 6.21
C ASN A 116 -6.54 14.63 5.72
N ASN A 117 -6.78 13.62 4.86
CA ASN A 117 -5.80 12.65 4.38
C ASN A 117 -5.13 11.81 5.48
N GLU A 118 -5.69 11.75 6.69
CA GLU A 118 -5.24 10.81 7.70
C GLU A 118 -5.52 9.38 7.25
N ALA A 119 -4.51 8.52 7.30
CA ALA A 119 -4.59 7.14 6.86
C ALA A 119 -4.99 6.20 8.00
N GLN A 120 -5.76 5.18 7.67
CA GLN A 120 -6.13 4.11 8.60
C GLN A 120 -6.18 2.76 7.89
N ILE A 121 -5.75 1.72 8.60
CA ILE A 121 -5.94 0.32 8.23
C ILE A 121 -6.61 -0.39 9.39
N VAL A 122 -7.83 -0.87 9.17
CA VAL A 122 -8.65 -1.49 10.22
C VAL A 122 -9.24 -2.82 9.75
N GLU A 123 -9.51 -3.72 10.70
CA GLU A 123 -10.28 -4.92 10.40
C GLU A 123 -11.66 -4.56 9.86
N THR A 124 -12.14 -5.27 8.85
CA THR A 124 -13.48 -5.04 8.25
C THR A 124 -14.59 -5.01 9.32
N LYS A 125 -14.54 -5.89 10.32
CA LYS A 125 -15.52 -5.96 11.40
C LYS A 125 -15.51 -4.76 12.35
N LYS A 126 -14.38 -4.03 12.40
CA LYS A 126 -14.19 -2.85 13.25
C LYS A 126 -14.41 -1.54 12.50
N PHE A 127 -14.58 -1.62 11.16
CA PHE A 127 -14.77 -0.45 10.33
C PHE A 127 -16.08 0.27 10.68
N LYS A 128 -15.97 1.58 10.90
CA LYS A 128 -17.11 2.48 11.12
C LYS A 128 -17.18 3.46 9.96
N ASN A 129 -18.21 3.29 9.13
CA ASN A 129 -18.44 4.21 8.03
C ASN A 129 -18.90 5.57 8.54
N ASN A 130 -18.30 6.64 8.04
CA ASN A 130 -18.69 8.01 8.33
C ASN A 130 -18.44 8.93 7.15
N LEU A 131 -19.01 10.13 7.17
CA LEU A 131 -18.93 11.11 6.08
C LEU A 131 -17.53 11.73 5.90
N ALA A 132 -16.58 11.45 6.80
CA ALA A 132 -15.21 11.95 6.68
C ALA A 132 -14.31 11.08 5.82
N ILE A 133 -14.76 9.89 5.39
CA ILE A 133 -13.95 8.98 4.57
C ILE A 133 -13.97 9.45 3.13
N LYS A 134 -12.78 9.87 2.65
CA LYS A 134 -12.58 10.38 1.29
C LYS A 134 -12.29 9.27 0.30
N PHE A 135 -11.43 8.32 0.68
CA PHE A 135 -11.08 7.13 -0.10
C PHE A 135 -11.09 5.90 0.78
N ALA A 136 -11.56 4.78 0.26
CA ALA A 136 -11.46 3.48 0.94
C ALA A 136 -11.40 2.34 -0.07
N THR A 137 -10.65 1.30 0.27
CA THR A 137 -10.66 0.02 -0.43
C THR A 137 -10.62 -1.13 0.57
N GLN A 138 -11.48 -2.13 0.36
CA GLN A 138 -11.45 -3.36 1.14
C GLN A 138 -10.57 -4.39 0.44
N SER A 139 -9.80 -5.14 1.24
CA SER A 139 -8.98 -6.23 0.74
C SER A 139 -8.67 -7.23 1.87
N GLY A 140 -7.81 -8.20 1.60
CA GLY A 140 -7.44 -9.18 2.62
C GLY A 140 -6.52 -10.29 2.14
N PRO A 141 -5.87 -10.92 3.11
CA PRO A 141 -6.00 -10.75 4.56
C PRO A 141 -5.24 -9.55 5.11
N MET A 142 -5.52 -9.14 6.35
CA MET A 142 -4.60 -8.29 7.08
C MET A 142 -3.30 -9.05 7.33
N LEU A 143 -2.18 -8.38 7.07
CA LEU A 143 -0.83 -8.93 7.25
C LEU A 143 -0.36 -8.77 8.69
N LEU A 144 -0.59 -7.58 9.25
CA LEU A 144 -0.31 -7.25 10.64
C LEU A 144 -1.55 -6.71 11.34
N LEU A 145 -1.64 -7.02 12.63
CA LEU A 145 -2.64 -6.56 13.58
C LEU A 145 -1.90 -6.05 14.82
N ASN A 146 -1.91 -4.74 15.07
CA ASN A 146 -1.21 -4.12 16.21
C ASN A 146 0.24 -4.62 16.34
N GLY A 147 1.02 -4.58 15.24
CA GLY A 147 2.42 -4.99 15.20
C GLY A 147 2.66 -6.52 15.21
N THR A 148 1.58 -7.32 15.27
CA THR A 148 1.68 -8.78 15.29
C THR A 148 1.29 -9.39 13.96
N ILE A 149 2.11 -10.33 13.45
CA ILE A 149 1.83 -11.07 12.22
C ILE A 149 0.52 -11.86 12.41
N ASN A 150 -0.36 -11.80 11.42
CA ASN A 150 -1.61 -12.55 11.42
C ASN A 150 -1.35 -14.05 11.70
N PRO A 151 -1.93 -14.64 12.76
CA PRO A 151 -1.63 -16.00 13.21
C PRO A 151 -2.05 -17.10 12.21
N ILE A 152 -2.89 -16.77 11.22
CA ILE A 152 -3.26 -17.75 10.18
C ILE A 152 -2.10 -18.07 9.23
N PHE A 153 -1.04 -17.25 9.20
CA PHE A 153 0.07 -17.45 8.28
C PHE A 153 1.07 -18.46 8.80
N GLN A 154 1.42 -19.42 7.95
CA GLN A 154 2.40 -20.46 8.25
C GLN A 154 3.77 -20.08 7.71
N LYS A 155 4.79 -20.18 8.58
CA LYS A 155 6.19 -20.14 8.15
C LYS A 155 6.43 -21.26 7.13
N LYS A 156 7.24 -20.98 6.10
CA LYS A 156 7.58 -21.97 5.04
C LYS A 156 6.38 -22.46 4.21
N SER A 157 5.28 -21.70 4.19
CA SER A 157 4.16 -21.99 3.29
C SER A 157 4.63 -22.02 1.84
N LYS A 158 4.16 -23.02 1.07
CA LYS A 158 4.45 -23.16 -0.37
C LYS A 158 3.54 -22.29 -1.25
N ASN A 159 2.59 -21.54 -0.66
CA ASN A 159 1.78 -20.58 -1.40
C ASN A 159 2.62 -19.32 -1.69
N LEU A 160 3.39 -19.38 -2.75
CA LEU A 160 4.31 -18.34 -3.18
C LEU A 160 3.68 -17.55 -4.34
N ASN A 161 3.74 -16.21 -4.26
CA ASN A 161 3.30 -15.29 -5.31
C ASN A 161 4.07 -13.97 -5.17
N ILE A 162 4.14 -13.18 -6.24
CA ILE A 162 4.46 -11.76 -6.10
C ILE A 162 3.32 -11.11 -5.31
N ARG A 163 3.65 -10.32 -4.30
CA ARG A 163 2.67 -9.72 -3.40
C ARG A 163 2.88 -8.23 -3.26
N ASN A 164 1.78 -7.51 -3.11
CA ASN A 164 1.80 -6.11 -2.72
C ASN A 164 0.90 -5.85 -1.51
N GLY A 165 1.16 -4.77 -0.83
CA GLY A 165 0.42 -4.40 0.37
C GLY A 165 0.73 -2.99 0.84
N VAL A 166 -0.03 -2.54 1.80
CA VAL A 166 0.13 -1.26 2.48
C VAL A 166 0.21 -1.46 3.99
N GLY A 167 1.15 -0.81 4.63
CA GLY A 167 1.29 -0.75 6.08
C GLY A 167 1.18 0.69 6.59
N ILE A 168 0.92 0.83 7.89
CA ILE A 168 0.88 2.12 8.57
C ILE A 168 1.75 2.08 9.81
N LEU A 169 2.60 3.09 9.97
CA LEU A 169 3.44 3.32 11.14
C LEU A 169 2.65 4.02 12.26
N ASN A 170 3.23 4.12 13.47
CA ASN A 170 2.60 4.80 14.60
C ASN A 170 2.34 6.30 14.38
N ASP A 171 3.17 6.94 13.57
CA ASP A 171 3.06 8.36 13.23
C ASP A 171 2.09 8.64 12.06
N GLY A 172 1.42 7.60 11.54
CA GLY A 172 0.50 7.71 10.40
C GLY A 172 1.17 7.60 9.03
N THR A 173 2.49 7.49 8.95
CA THR A 173 3.23 7.27 7.71
C THR A 173 2.79 5.96 7.05
N LEU A 174 2.53 6.01 5.75
CA LEU A 174 2.21 4.85 4.94
C LEU A 174 3.45 4.22 4.33
N VAL A 175 3.44 2.90 4.28
CA VAL A 175 4.47 2.08 3.65
C VAL A 175 3.81 1.16 2.63
N PHE A 176 4.04 1.42 1.34
CA PHE A 176 3.64 0.53 0.26
C PHE A 176 4.80 -0.39 -0.08
N VAL A 177 4.53 -1.68 -0.17
CA VAL A 177 5.54 -2.70 -0.46
C VAL A 177 5.05 -3.64 -1.55
N MET A 178 5.93 -3.93 -2.52
CA MET A 178 5.76 -5.05 -3.45
C MET A 178 7.00 -5.94 -3.42
N SER A 179 6.82 -7.26 -3.39
CA SER A 179 7.93 -8.19 -3.53
C SER A 179 8.37 -8.29 -4.99
N LYS A 180 9.68 -8.30 -5.25
CA LYS A 180 10.25 -8.51 -6.60
C LYS A 180 10.27 -9.99 -6.99
N LYS A 181 10.18 -10.88 -5.99
CA LYS A 181 10.16 -12.34 -6.14
C LYS A 181 8.92 -12.91 -5.45
N GLU A 182 8.57 -14.13 -5.82
CA GLU A 182 7.50 -14.86 -5.16
C GLU A 182 7.81 -15.07 -3.67
N ILE A 183 6.83 -14.81 -2.81
CA ILE A 183 6.96 -14.87 -1.36
C ILE A 183 5.65 -15.39 -0.73
N ASN A 184 5.73 -16.11 0.39
CA ASN A 184 4.54 -16.51 1.15
C ASN A 184 4.02 -15.35 2.02
N PHE A 185 2.83 -15.50 2.57
CA PHE A 185 2.21 -14.45 3.40
C PHE A 185 2.98 -14.17 4.69
N TYR A 186 3.55 -15.18 5.34
CA TYR A 186 4.28 -14.99 6.59
C TYR A 186 5.52 -14.11 6.38
N ASP A 187 6.33 -14.44 5.39
CA ASP A 187 7.57 -13.72 5.11
C ASP A 187 7.26 -12.31 4.56
N PHE A 188 6.19 -12.15 3.78
CA PHE A 188 5.71 -10.85 3.33
C PHE A 188 5.23 -9.98 4.52
N ALA A 189 4.46 -10.53 5.45
CA ALA A 189 4.04 -9.84 6.67
C ALA A 189 5.23 -9.47 7.58
N LEU A 190 6.25 -10.35 7.63
CA LEU A 190 7.47 -10.10 8.39
C LEU A 190 8.22 -8.84 7.90
N MET A 191 8.13 -8.53 6.60
CA MET A 191 8.70 -7.30 6.05
C MET A 191 8.06 -6.06 6.68
N PHE A 192 6.74 -5.97 6.73
CA PHE A 192 6.02 -4.86 7.38
C PHE A 192 6.31 -4.79 8.88
N LYS A 193 6.45 -5.94 9.55
CA LYS A 193 6.84 -5.98 10.96
C LYS A 193 8.23 -5.43 11.20
N LYS A 194 9.21 -5.77 10.34
CA LYS A 194 10.58 -5.23 10.41
C LYS A 194 10.62 -3.71 10.19
N MET A 195 9.66 -3.16 9.47
CA MET A 195 9.50 -1.72 9.27
C MET A 195 8.69 -1.04 10.39
N ASN A 196 8.35 -1.77 11.47
CA ASN A 196 7.58 -1.28 12.61
C ASN A 196 6.15 -0.83 12.27
N CYS A 197 5.54 -1.38 11.21
CA CYS A 197 4.15 -1.13 10.92
C CYS A 197 3.24 -1.69 12.03
N GLN A 198 2.22 -0.92 12.41
CA GLN A 198 1.21 -1.35 13.38
C GLN A 198 0.17 -2.24 12.73
N ASN A 199 -0.41 -1.78 11.62
CA ASN A 199 -1.31 -2.57 10.81
C ASN A 199 -0.76 -2.63 9.39
N ALA A 200 -1.02 -3.76 8.71
CA ALA A 200 -0.70 -3.91 7.31
C ALA A 200 -1.77 -4.76 6.62
N LEU A 201 -2.09 -4.41 5.38
CA LEU A 201 -3.12 -5.05 4.57
C LEU A 201 -2.51 -5.53 3.25
N PHE A 202 -2.77 -6.79 2.92
CA PHE A 202 -2.52 -7.31 1.59
C PHE A 202 -3.54 -6.73 0.61
N LEU A 203 -3.06 -6.21 -0.51
CA LEU A 203 -3.92 -5.58 -1.50
C LEU A 203 -4.33 -6.56 -2.60
N ASP A 204 -3.40 -6.99 -3.45
CA ASP A 204 -3.65 -8.05 -4.43
C ASP A 204 -2.33 -8.63 -4.93
N GLY A 205 -2.21 -9.95 -4.96
CA GLY A 205 -0.96 -10.62 -5.25
C GLY A 205 -0.82 -11.15 -6.67
N PHE A 206 -1.89 -11.61 -7.29
CA PHE A 206 -1.79 -12.31 -8.57
C PHE A 206 -1.38 -11.38 -9.73
N VAL A 207 -1.74 -10.12 -9.64
CA VAL A 207 -1.49 -9.08 -10.67
C VAL A 207 -0.69 -7.91 -10.13
N SER A 208 0.15 -8.12 -9.10
CA SER A 208 0.91 -7.04 -8.48
C SER A 208 1.76 -6.25 -9.47
N ARG A 209 1.57 -4.93 -9.50
CA ARG A 209 2.34 -3.98 -10.28
C ARG A 209 2.62 -2.73 -9.47
N THR A 210 3.82 -2.18 -9.66
CA THR A 210 4.24 -0.93 -9.03
C THR A 210 4.97 -0.06 -10.03
N TYR A 211 4.64 1.22 -10.02
CA TYR A 211 5.33 2.29 -10.74
C TYR A 211 6.02 3.19 -9.72
N LEU A 212 7.33 3.23 -9.73
CA LEU A 212 8.16 4.04 -8.84
C LEU A 212 9.47 4.42 -9.54
N PRO A 213 9.46 5.41 -10.43
CA PRO A 213 10.62 5.80 -11.25
C PRO A 213 11.85 6.20 -10.44
N GLU A 214 11.68 6.81 -9.27
CA GLU A 214 12.79 7.20 -8.38
C GLU A 214 13.64 6.00 -7.91
N LYS A 215 13.05 4.79 -7.93
CA LYS A 215 13.74 3.52 -7.62
C LYS A 215 14.07 2.70 -8.88
N ASN A 216 13.98 3.31 -10.06
CA ASN A 216 14.13 2.63 -11.35
C ASN A 216 13.20 1.42 -11.53
N TRP A 217 12.01 1.48 -10.91
CA TRP A 217 11.00 0.43 -10.99
C TRP A 217 9.76 0.95 -11.72
N VAL A 218 9.58 0.54 -12.97
CA VAL A 218 8.54 1.04 -13.86
C VAL A 218 7.76 -0.11 -14.48
N GLN A 219 6.59 -0.39 -13.92
CA GLN A 219 5.62 -1.32 -14.48
C GLN A 219 4.35 -0.53 -14.78
N GLU A 220 3.98 -0.47 -16.05
CA GLU A 220 2.83 0.32 -16.54
C GLU A 220 1.68 -0.56 -17.00
N ASP A 221 1.92 -1.85 -17.18
CA ASP A 221 0.94 -2.87 -17.56
C ASP A 221 -0.03 -3.22 -16.41
N GLY A 222 -0.86 -4.22 -16.65
CA GLY A 222 -1.80 -4.79 -15.68
C GLY A 222 -3.23 -4.84 -16.19
N ASP A 223 -4.11 -5.43 -15.38
CA ASP A 223 -5.56 -5.50 -15.60
C ASP A 223 -6.24 -5.49 -14.22
N PHE A 224 -6.33 -4.30 -13.59
CA PHE A 224 -6.77 -4.14 -12.20
C PHE A 224 -8.16 -3.53 -12.09
N GLY A 225 -8.74 -3.63 -10.86
CA GLY A 225 -9.88 -2.82 -10.46
C GLY A 225 -9.43 -1.45 -9.96
N VAL A 226 -8.78 -1.41 -8.81
CA VAL A 226 -8.37 -0.17 -8.13
C VAL A 226 -6.88 0.10 -8.35
N ILE A 227 -6.52 1.36 -8.53
CA ILE A 227 -5.14 1.86 -8.52
C ILE A 227 -5.02 2.88 -7.39
N ILE A 228 -4.00 2.73 -6.54
CA ILE A 228 -3.62 3.73 -5.55
C ILE A 228 -2.41 4.47 -6.11
N ALA A 229 -2.47 5.80 -6.16
CA ALA A 229 -1.40 6.57 -6.76
C ALA A 229 -1.12 7.89 -6.04
N VAL A 230 0.08 8.40 -6.27
CA VAL A 230 0.53 9.73 -5.88
C VAL A 230 0.89 10.49 -7.14
N SER A 231 0.36 11.69 -7.28
CA SER A 231 0.68 12.60 -8.37
C SER A 231 0.97 14.00 -7.84
N GLU A 232 1.66 14.80 -8.63
CA GLU A 232 1.94 16.21 -8.39
C GLU A 232 1.67 17.04 -9.66
N ASN A 233 1.40 18.32 -9.51
CA ASN A 233 1.29 19.22 -10.65
C ASN A 233 2.64 19.34 -11.37
N LYS A 234 2.61 19.45 -12.70
CA LYS A 234 3.80 19.69 -13.52
C LYS A 234 4.23 21.14 -13.42
#